data_b2f5515581da2e12649fd6c75a956c84
#
_entry.id   b2f5515581da2e12649fd6c75a956c84
#
_cell.length_a   1.000
_cell.length_b   1.000
_cell.length_c   1.000
_cell.angle_alpha   90.00
_cell.angle_beta   90.00
_cell.angle_gamma   90.00
#
_symmetry.space_group_name_H-M   'P 1'
#
loop_
_entity.id
_entity.type
_entity.pdbx_description
1 polymer ?
#
loop_
_entity_poly.entity_id
_entity_poly.type
_entity_poly.pdbx_seq_one_letter_code
_entity_poly.pdbx_strand_id
1 'polypeptide(L)'
;MIEKRLGPQGMAKRWKSGSEPPVGHTLRGSDLGTGLARLAVVTSHIAAPDIDADRARLLEIVKDRAIVHGKVTLSSGKEADYYVELRRITLDGEAAPLVGRVMRELTDDLEFDAVGGLTLGADPVATAMLHAAAAAGERLDVFVVRKAGKAHGLQQRIEGPSIRGRRVLIVEDTSTTGASPLEAATAAQEAGATVVAVATIADRATGAGEKFAEAGLAYRHVFSLIDLGLA
;
A
#
# COMPACT_ATOMS: atom_id res chain seq x y z
N MET A 1 51.53 -3.28 22.55
CA MET A 1 51.73 -1.87 22.92
C MET A 1 50.99 -1.06 21.87
N ILE A 2 49.91 -0.47 22.09
CA ILE A 2 49.22 0.37 23.02
C ILE A 2 47.70 0.23 22.76
N GLU A 3 46.93 -0.21 23.74
CA GLU A 3 45.52 -0.01 23.81
C GLU A 3 45.16 1.46 23.85
N LYS A 4 44.16 1.89 23.10
CA LYS A 4 43.38 3.09 23.41
C LYS A 4 41.91 2.76 23.38
N ARG A 5 41.35 2.50 24.56
CA ARG A 5 39.93 2.55 24.86
C ARG A 5 39.47 4.01 24.66
N LEU A 6 38.42 4.19 23.92
CA LEU A 6 37.57 5.38 23.98
C LEU A 6 36.15 4.94 24.29
N GLY A 7 35.69 5.34 25.47
CA GLY A 7 34.39 5.03 26.03
C GLY A 7 33.25 5.86 25.40
N PRO A 8 32.00 5.49 25.72
CA PRO A 8 30.82 6.09 25.14
C PRO A 8 30.43 7.36 25.92
N GLN A 9 30.58 8.51 25.30
CA GLN A 9 29.93 9.75 25.75
C GLN A 9 29.24 10.31 24.50
N GLY A 10 27.90 10.28 24.39
CA GLY A 10 27.03 11.18 25.12
C GLY A 10 26.64 12.29 24.17
N MET A 11 25.57 12.11 23.35
CA MET A 11 24.83 13.24 22.78
C MET A 11 23.32 12.97 22.83
N ALA A 12 22.81 12.93 24.07
CA ALA A 12 21.40 13.19 24.32
C ALA A 12 21.15 14.69 24.15
N LYS A 13 20.69 15.12 22.99
CA LYS A 13 20.13 16.46 22.83
C LYS A 13 18.83 16.57 23.60
N ARG A 14 18.94 17.18 24.77
CA ARG A 14 17.87 17.58 25.68
C ARG A 14 16.91 18.53 24.98
N TRP A 15 15.70 18.10 24.75
CA TRP A 15 14.59 19.00 24.43
C TRP A 15 14.32 19.83 25.67
N LYS A 16 14.58 21.13 25.59
CA LYS A 16 14.14 22.10 26.61
C LYS A 16 12.65 22.32 26.46
N SER A 17 11.89 21.78 27.40
CA SER A 17 10.55 22.25 27.70
C SER A 17 10.67 23.65 28.31
N GLY A 18 10.06 24.62 27.71
CA GLY A 18 10.03 25.99 28.24
C GLY A 18 8.88 26.73 27.64
N SER A 19 7.80 26.75 28.33
CA SER A 19 7.00 27.88 28.77
C SER A 19 5.58 27.42 29.11
N GLU A 20 5.29 27.38 30.40
CA GLU A 20 3.92 27.30 30.91
C GLU A 20 3.12 28.54 30.44
N PRO A 21 1.83 28.38 30.12
CA PRO A 21 0.97 29.53 29.86
C PRO A 21 0.67 30.27 31.18
N PRO A 22 0.51 31.61 31.17
CA PRO A 22 0.25 32.37 32.36
C PRO A 22 -1.13 32.03 32.95
N VAL A 23 -1.12 31.74 34.25
CA VAL A 23 -2.31 31.51 35.06
C VAL A 23 -2.93 32.91 35.39
N GLY A 24 -4.23 33.03 35.16
CA GLY A 24 -5.08 33.92 35.97
C GLY A 24 -5.44 35.25 35.36
N HIS A 25 -6.58 35.30 34.69
CA HIS A 25 -7.50 36.43 34.79
C HIS A 25 -8.88 35.91 35.20
N THR A 26 -9.23 36.15 36.47
CA THR A 26 -10.57 36.06 37.01
C THR A 26 -11.46 37.08 36.29
N LEU A 27 -12.32 36.64 35.41
CA LEU A 27 -13.42 37.46 34.89
C LEU A 27 -14.56 37.38 35.93
N ARG A 28 -14.83 38.52 36.55
CA ARG A 28 -16.04 38.75 37.37
C ARG A 28 -17.27 38.66 36.44
N GLY A 29 -18.24 37.89 36.96
CA GLY A 29 -19.53 37.73 36.31
C GLY A 29 -20.31 39.03 36.23
N SER A 30 -20.85 39.28 35.07
CA SER A 30 -22.13 39.98 34.77
C SER A 30 -22.12 40.21 33.27
N ASP A 31 -22.68 39.30 32.52
CA ASP A 31 -23.47 39.52 31.30
C ASP A 31 -23.88 38.18 30.72
N LEU A 32 -24.93 37.61 31.35
CA LEU A 32 -25.70 36.52 30.72
C LEU A 32 -26.62 37.17 29.68
N GLY A 33 -26.04 37.60 28.55
CA GLY A 33 -26.75 37.94 27.34
C GLY A 33 -26.88 36.68 26.46
N THR A 34 -28.10 36.22 26.31
CA THR A 34 -28.60 35.18 25.44
C THR A 34 -27.99 35.24 24.04
N GLY A 35 -27.00 34.40 23.83
CA GLY A 35 -26.38 34.19 22.54
C GLY A 35 -25.83 32.76 22.45
N LEU A 36 -26.70 31.73 22.53
CA LEU A 36 -26.40 30.42 22.10
C LEU A 36 -26.19 30.43 20.58
N ALA A 37 -25.00 30.89 20.17
CA ALA A 37 -24.52 30.58 18.84
C ALA A 37 -24.44 29.06 18.73
N ARG A 38 -25.45 28.46 18.09
CA ARG A 38 -25.39 27.06 17.64
C ARG A 38 -24.14 26.95 16.79
N LEU A 39 -23.08 26.36 17.34
CA LEU A 39 -22.06 25.72 16.54
C LEU A 39 -22.80 24.61 15.75
N ALA A 40 -23.22 24.95 14.53
CA ALA A 40 -23.60 23.95 13.56
C ALA A 40 -22.31 23.16 13.29
N VAL A 41 -22.21 22.02 13.94
CA VAL A 41 -21.26 20.98 13.49
C VAL A 41 -21.70 20.65 12.08
N VAL A 42 -21.00 21.23 11.10
CA VAL A 42 -21.12 20.82 9.71
C VAL A 42 -20.51 19.42 9.67
N THR A 43 -21.34 18.43 10.00
CA THR A 43 -21.08 17.06 9.60
C THR A 43 -21.22 17.06 8.07
N SER A 44 -20.11 17.38 7.39
CA SER A 44 -20.01 17.03 5.98
C SER A 44 -20.19 15.51 5.94
N HIS A 45 -21.35 15.06 5.50
CA HIS A 45 -21.52 13.69 5.06
C HIS A 45 -20.57 13.55 3.89
N ILE A 46 -19.38 12.99 4.16
CA ILE A 46 -18.54 12.46 3.10
C ILE A 46 -19.41 11.33 2.53
N ALA A 47 -19.96 11.54 1.34
CA ALA A 47 -20.70 10.51 0.63
C ALA A 47 -19.81 9.25 0.56
N ALA A 48 -20.42 8.09 0.73
CA ALA A 48 -19.69 6.83 0.53
C ALA A 48 -19.00 6.89 -0.84
N PRO A 49 -17.76 6.39 -0.96
CA PRO A 49 -17.06 6.41 -2.23
C PRO A 49 -17.89 5.68 -3.29
N ASP A 50 -18.07 6.31 -4.44
CA ASP A 50 -18.64 5.68 -5.62
C ASP A 50 -17.52 4.86 -6.28
N ILE A 51 -17.51 3.56 -6.05
CA ILE A 51 -16.43 2.69 -6.48
C ILE A 51 -16.37 2.54 -8.00
N ASP A 52 -17.51 2.61 -8.70
CA ASP A 52 -17.55 2.55 -10.16
C ASP A 52 -16.93 3.84 -10.75
N ALA A 53 -17.21 4.99 -10.17
CA ALA A 53 -16.59 6.26 -10.54
C ALA A 53 -15.08 6.26 -10.23
N ASP A 54 -14.68 5.72 -9.07
CA ASP A 54 -13.26 5.56 -8.69
C ASP A 54 -12.51 4.66 -9.68
N ARG A 55 -13.09 3.52 -10.05
CA ARG A 55 -12.52 2.58 -11.02
C ARG A 55 -12.41 3.20 -12.42
N ALA A 56 -13.45 3.89 -12.87
CA ALA A 56 -13.44 4.59 -14.16
C ALA A 56 -12.36 5.69 -14.18
N ARG A 57 -12.26 6.50 -13.12
CA ARG A 57 -11.25 7.55 -12.99
C ARG A 57 -9.84 6.97 -12.93
N LEU A 58 -9.63 5.89 -12.19
CA LEU A 58 -8.34 5.20 -12.12
C LEU A 58 -7.92 4.69 -13.50
N LEU A 59 -8.85 4.12 -14.28
CA LEU A 59 -8.58 3.63 -15.64
C LEU A 59 -8.12 4.76 -16.56
N GLU A 60 -8.78 5.92 -16.52
CA GLU A 60 -8.37 7.12 -17.28
C GLU A 60 -6.94 7.54 -16.92
N ILE A 61 -6.63 7.64 -15.63
CA ILE A 61 -5.31 8.06 -15.16
C ILE A 61 -4.24 7.04 -15.58
N VAL A 62 -4.54 5.73 -15.49
CA VAL A 62 -3.61 4.68 -15.93
C VAL A 62 -3.32 4.81 -17.42
N LYS A 63 -4.35 5.00 -18.26
CA LYS A 63 -4.18 5.19 -19.69
C LYS A 63 -3.35 6.43 -20.05
N ASP A 64 -3.58 7.53 -19.34
CA ASP A 64 -2.91 8.81 -19.60
C ASP A 64 -1.46 8.82 -19.13
N ARG A 65 -1.17 8.25 -17.95
CA ARG A 65 0.11 8.48 -17.26
C ARG A 65 1.01 7.25 -17.15
N ALA A 66 0.45 6.03 -17.15
CA ALA A 66 1.22 4.81 -16.94
C ALA A 66 1.63 4.11 -18.22
N ILE A 67 0.92 4.32 -19.35
CA ILE A 67 1.24 3.68 -20.62
C ILE A 67 2.26 4.54 -21.35
N VAL A 68 3.46 3.99 -21.52
CA VAL A 68 4.55 4.62 -22.29
C VAL A 68 4.65 3.91 -23.64
N HIS A 69 4.28 4.59 -24.69
CA HIS A 69 4.42 4.08 -26.05
C HIS A 69 5.88 4.22 -26.53
N GLY A 70 6.37 3.21 -27.21
CA GLY A 70 7.72 3.17 -27.78
C GLY A 70 8.31 1.77 -27.68
N LYS A 71 9.29 1.46 -28.53
CA LYS A 71 9.99 0.16 -28.47
C LYS A 71 10.75 0.02 -27.16
N VAL A 72 10.38 -0.99 -26.40
CA VAL A 72 11.03 -1.35 -25.15
C VAL A 72 11.37 -2.84 -25.14
N THR A 73 12.52 -3.17 -24.61
CA THR A 73 12.88 -4.58 -24.37
C THR A 73 12.41 -4.95 -22.97
N LEU A 74 11.49 -5.91 -22.89
CA LEU A 74 10.96 -6.42 -21.64
C LEU A 74 12.03 -7.24 -20.90
N SER A 75 11.83 -7.48 -19.60
CA SER A 75 12.70 -8.36 -18.79
C SER A 75 12.79 -9.80 -19.33
N SER A 76 11.84 -10.22 -20.14
CA SER A 76 11.85 -11.50 -20.89
C SER A 76 12.74 -11.49 -22.15
N GLY A 77 13.34 -10.35 -22.51
CA GLY A 77 14.10 -10.15 -23.76
C GLY A 77 13.22 -9.90 -24.98
N LYS A 78 11.90 -9.93 -24.87
CA LYS A 78 10.98 -9.62 -25.98
C LYS A 78 10.84 -8.12 -26.18
N GLU A 79 10.75 -7.68 -27.43
CA GLU A 79 10.38 -6.31 -27.78
C GLU A 79 8.87 -6.11 -27.62
N ALA A 80 8.47 -4.95 -27.12
CA ALA A 80 7.10 -4.50 -27.05
C ALA A 80 7.03 -3.03 -27.51
N ASP A 81 5.89 -2.65 -28.08
CA ASP A 81 5.67 -1.27 -28.55
C ASP A 81 5.15 -0.35 -27.43
N TYR A 82 4.99 -0.88 -26.23
CA TYR A 82 4.57 -0.13 -25.05
C TYR A 82 5.16 -0.74 -23.77
N TYR A 83 5.24 0.10 -22.74
CA TYR A 83 5.55 -0.30 -21.37
C TYR A 83 4.50 0.27 -20.42
N VAL A 84 4.07 -0.54 -19.44
CA VAL A 84 3.14 -0.11 -18.38
C VAL A 84 3.92 0.13 -17.10
N GLU A 85 4.05 1.41 -16.72
CA GLU A 85 4.81 1.84 -15.52
C GLU A 85 3.82 2.30 -14.43
N LEU A 86 3.25 1.35 -13.70
CA LEU A 86 2.22 1.64 -12.69
C LEU A 86 2.73 2.35 -11.45
N ARG A 87 4.04 2.40 -11.19
CA ARG A 87 4.59 3.20 -10.08
C ARG A 87 4.35 4.70 -10.26
N ARG A 88 4.13 5.17 -11.49
CA ARG A 88 3.66 6.54 -11.76
C ARG A 88 2.26 6.80 -11.21
N ILE A 89 1.49 5.75 -10.99
CA ILE A 89 0.11 5.80 -10.51
C ILE A 89 0.05 5.50 -9.01
N THR A 90 0.73 4.45 -8.59
CA THR A 90 0.69 4.01 -7.18
C THR A 90 1.39 4.99 -6.23
N LEU A 91 2.22 5.90 -6.76
CA LEU A 91 2.91 6.98 -6.04
C LEU A 91 2.34 8.37 -6.36
N ASP A 92 1.28 8.46 -7.16
CA ASP A 92 0.62 9.74 -7.52
C ASP A 92 -0.41 10.14 -6.47
N GLY A 93 -0.46 11.42 -6.11
CA GLY A 93 -1.31 11.92 -5.04
C GLY A 93 -2.81 11.86 -5.34
N GLU A 94 -3.22 11.84 -6.61
CA GLU A 94 -4.60 11.65 -7.06
C GLU A 94 -4.95 10.17 -7.18
N ALA A 95 -4.07 9.39 -7.82
CA ALA A 95 -4.35 8.01 -8.16
C ALA A 95 -4.16 7.03 -7.01
N ALA A 96 -3.17 7.23 -6.11
CA ALA A 96 -2.92 6.29 -5.03
C ALA A 96 -4.13 6.05 -4.10
N PRO A 97 -4.91 7.08 -3.70
CA PRO A 97 -6.15 6.85 -2.96
C PRO A 97 -7.19 6.01 -3.72
N LEU A 98 -7.29 6.21 -5.06
CA LEU A 98 -8.18 5.40 -5.92
C LEU A 98 -7.70 3.94 -5.95
N VAL A 99 -6.40 3.71 -6.11
CA VAL A 99 -5.81 2.35 -6.05
C VAL A 99 -6.21 1.65 -4.75
N GLY A 100 -6.08 2.32 -3.61
CA GLY A 100 -6.43 1.73 -2.32
C GLY A 100 -7.89 1.28 -2.25
N ARG A 101 -8.83 2.12 -2.67
CA ARG A 101 -10.27 1.81 -2.64
C ARG A 101 -10.64 0.72 -3.65
N VAL A 102 -10.16 0.82 -4.89
CA VAL A 102 -10.47 -0.16 -5.95
C VAL A 102 -9.87 -1.53 -5.65
N MET A 103 -8.65 -1.59 -5.10
CA MET A 103 -8.04 -2.87 -4.69
C MET A 103 -8.75 -3.47 -3.48
N ARG A 104 -9.26 -2.66 -2.55
CA ARG A 104 -10.09 -3.13 -1.44
C ARG A 104 -11.39 -3.75 -1.93
N GLU A 105 -12.08 -3.07 -2.85
CA GLU A 105 -13.31 -3.58 -3.46
C GLU A 105 -13.07 -4.88 -4.24
N LEU A 106 -12.00 -4.96 -5.02
CA LEU A 106 -11.62 -6.18 -5.75
C LEU A 106 -11.49 -7.40 -4.84
N THR A 107 -11.25 -7.19 -3.56
CA THR A 107 -10.92 -8.23 -2.57
C THR A 107 -11.86 -8.22 -1.35
N ASP A 108 -13.04 -7.61 -1.45
CA ASP A 108 -13.99 -7.40 -0.34
C ASP A 108 -14.57 -8.69 0.22
N ASP A 109 -14.72 -9.72 -0.64
CA ASP A 109 -15.17 -11.06 -0.28
C ASP A 109 -14.09 -11.97 0.32
N LEU A 110 -12.83 -11.48 0.40
CA LEU A 110 -11.71 -12.20 0.99
C LEU A 110 -11.46 -11.73 2.42
N GLU A 111 -11.30 -12.70 3.32
CA GLU A 111 -10.85 -12.41 4.69
C GLU A 111 -9.34 -12.49 4.80
N PHE A 112 -8.68 -11.37 5.15
CA PHE A 112 -7.25 -11.29 5.41
C PHE A 112 -6.93 -10.21 6.44
N ASP A 113 -5.85 -10.43 7.20
CA ASP A 113 -5.41 -9.56 8.31
C ASP A 113 -4.32 -8.59 7.89
N ALA A 114 -3.59 -8.94 6.82
CA ALA A 114 -2.49 -8.13 6.33
C ALA A 114 -2.34 -8.25 4.81
N VAL A 115 -1.78 -7.22 4.20
CA VAL A 115 -1.52 -7.13 2.77
C VAL A 115 -0.06 -6.77 2.55
N GLY A 116 0.57 -7.32 1.52
CA GLY A 116 1.96 -7.00 1.19
C GLY A 116 2.44 -7.73 -0.06
N GLY A 117 3.71 -7.60 -0.37
CA GLY A 117 4.32 -8.23 -1.53
C GLY A 117 5.77 -7.88 -1.70
N LEU A 118 6.34 -8.17 -2.87
CA LEU A 118 7.75 -7.96 -3.13
C LEU A 118 8.04 -6.46 -3.36
N THR A 119 9.02 -5.94 -2.61
CA THR A 119 9.46 -4.55 -2.81
C THR A 119 10.04 -4.37 -4.22
N LEU A 120 9.76 -3.28 -4.93
CA LEU A 120 9.14 -2.01 -4.59
C LEU A 120 7.68 -1.90 -5.11
N GLY A 121 7.25 -2.74 -6.08
CA GLY A 121 5.96 -2.60 -6.76
C GLY A 121 4.76 -2.75 -5.81
N ALA A 122 4.85 -3.71 -4.90
CA ALA A 122 3.79 -3.99 -3.93
C ALA A 122 3.64 -2.92 -2.84
N ASP A 123 4.74 -2.26 -2.42
CA ASP A 123 4.75 -1.41 -1.23
C ASP A 123 3.72 -0.27 -1.30
N PRO A 124 3.65 0.53 -2.38
CA PRO A 124 2.68 1.62 -2.47
C PRO A 124 1.24 1.11 -2.61
N VAL A 125 1.01 -0.03 -3.27
CA VAL A 125 -0.31 -0.66 -3.40
C VAL A 125 -0.83 -1.08 -2.02
N ALA A 126 -0.02 -1.83 -1.27
CA ALA A 126 -0.36 -2.27 0.08
C ALA A 126 -0.62 -1.09 1.02
N THR A 127 0.22 -0.05 0.96
CA THR A 127 0.06 1.17 1.75
C THR A 127 -1.24 1.92 1.40
N ALA A 128 -1.59 2.01 0.12
CA ALA A 128 -2.84 2.61 -0.32
C ALA A 128 -4.07 1.84 0.23
N MET A 129 -4.02 0.49 0.21
CA MET A 129 -5.06 -0.35 0.78
C MET A 129 -5.20 -0.18 2.30
N LEU A 130 -4.08 -0.06 3.04
CA LEU A 130 -4.08 0.23 4.47
C LEU A 130 -4.80 1.55 4.76
N HIS A 131 -4.47 2.62 4.01
CA HIS A 131 -5.10 3.91 4.21
C HIS A 131 -6.58 3.91 3.83
N ALA A 132 -6.99 3.18 2.79
CA ALA A 132 -8.39 3.01 2.43
C ALA A 132 -9.17 2.25 3.53
N ALA A 133 -8.60 1.19 4.10
CA ALA A 133 -9.18 0.46 5.23
C ALA A 133 -9.34 1.37 6.45
N ALA A 134 -8.30 2.12 6.81
CA ALA A 134 -8.34 3.05 7.94
C ALA A 134 -9.40 4.15 7.76
N ALA A 135 -9.58 4.66 6.54
CA ALA A 135 -10.64 5.63 6.22
C ALA A 135 -12.06 5.03 6.37
N ALA A 136 -12.21 3.71 6.16
CA ALA A 136 -13.44 2.97 6.40
C ALA A 136 -13.62 2.54 7.88
N GLY A 137 -12.67 2.86 8.76
CA GLY A 137 -12.70 2.45 10.17
C GLY A 137 -12.27 1.00 10.40
N GLU A 138 -11.65 0.37 9.42
CA GLU A 138 -11.18 -1.00 9.46
C GLU A 138 -9.69 -1.07 9.78
N ARG A 139 -9.24 -2.21 10.30
CA ARG A 139 -7.83 -2.47 10.56
C ARG A 139 -7.26 -3.39 9.50
N LEU A 140 -6.20 -2.94 8.85
CA LEU A 140 -5.40 -3.71 7.91
C LEU A 140 -3.92 -3.43 8.14
N ASP A 141 -3.11 -4.45 8.37
CA ASP A 141 -1.66 -4.28 8.52
C ASP A 141 -0.95 -4.45 7.15
N VAL A 142 0.23 -3.85 7.02
CA VAL A 142 1.07 -3.99 5.82
C VAL A 142 2.37 -4.69 6.19
N PHE A 143 2.84 -5.56 5.30
CA PHE A 143 4.17 -6.14 5.36
C PHE A 143 4.90 -5.99 4.01
N VAL A 144 6.22 -5.99 4.05
CA VAL A 144 7.07 -5.89 2.86
C VAL A 144 7.93 -7.12 2.74
N VAL A 145 7.99 -7.69 1.54
CA VAL A 145 8.91 -8.79 1.22
C VAL A 145 10.13 -8.24 0.51
N ARG A 146 11.31 -8.43 1.10
CA ARG A 146 12.57 -8.03 0.49
C ARG A 146 13.02 -9.03 -0.57
N LYS A 147 13.64 -8.55 -1.65
CA LYS A 147 14.24 -9.40 -2.71
C LYS A 147 15.34 -10.32 -2.18
N ALA A 148 16.07 -9.87 -1.16
CA ALA A 148 17.10 -10.65 -0.49
C ALA A 148 16.99 -10.49 1.02
N GLY A 149 17.36 -11.51 1.78
CA GLY A 149 17.48 -11.43 3.24
C GLY A 149 18.54 -10.40 3.65
N LYS A 150 18.48 -9.93 4.91
CA LYS A 150 19.52 -9.06 5.47
C LYS A 150 20.85 -9.82 5.54
N ALA A 151 21.94 -9.18 5.12
CA ALA A 151 23.28 -9.75 5.21
C ALA A 151 23.75 -9.94 6.67
N HIS A 152 23.13 -9.24 7.62
CA HIS A 152 23.45 -9.27 9.06
C HIS A 152 22.19 -9.31 9.90
N GLY A 153 22.21 -10.00 11.04
CA GLY A 153 21.11 -10.16 11.97
C GLY A 153 20.20 -11.36 11.62
N LEU A 154 18.95 -11.31 12.09
CA LEU A 154 17.94 -12.29 11.67
C LEU A 154 17.70 -12.08 10.17
N GLN A 155 18.07 -13.05 9.35
CA GLN A 155 17.98 -13.01 7.87
C GLN A 155 16.52 -12.98 7.38
N GLN A 156 15.68 -12.19 8.03
CA GLN A 156 14.25 -12.10 7.73
C GLN A 156 14.03 -11.35 6.43
N ARG A 157 13.24 -11.95 5.55
CA ARG A 157 12.79 -11.34 4.31
C ARG A 157 11.54 -10.48 4.49
N ILE A 158 10.83 -10.62 5.63
CA ILE A 158 9.60 -9.90 5.93
C ILE A 158 9.92 -8.73 6.85
N GLU A 159 9.47 -7.54 6.46
CA GLU A 159 9.48 -6.32 7.28
C GLU A 159 8.04 -5.93 7.64
N GLY A 160 7.86 -5.30 8.80
CA GLY A 160 6.56 -4.88 9.30
C GLY A 160 6.07 -5.72 10.49
N PRO A 161 4.77 -5.67 10.80
CA PRO A 161 4.15 -6.51 11.83
C PRO A 161 4.29 -8.00 11.53
N SER A 162 4.32 -8.84 12.58
CA SER A 162 4.39 -10.30 12.39
C SER A 162 3.17 -10.81 11.62
N ILE A 163 3.43 -11.61 10.58
CA ILE A 163 2.40 -12.27 9.77
C ILE A 163 2.22 -13.75 10.11
N ARG A 164 2.97 -14.27 11.08
CA ARG A 164 2.89 -15.67 11.51
C ARG A 164 1.48 -16.02 12.00
N GLY A 165 0.91 -17.08 11.43
CA GLY A 165 -0.44 -17.55 11.74
C GLY A 165 -1.57 -16.68 11.21
N ARG A 166 -1.25 -15.65 10.42
CA ARG A 166 -2.24 -14.72 9.83
C ARG A 166 -2.59 -15.11 8.40
N ARG A 167 -3.76 -14.69 7.97
CA ARG A 167 -4.20 -14.73 6.57
C ARG A 167 -3.70 -13.47 5.87
N VAL A 168 -3.05 -13.61 4.74
CA VAL A 168 -2.44 -12.48 4.04
C VAL A 168 -2.81 -12.46 2.56
N LEU A 169 -3.00 -11.25 2.03
CA LEU A 169 -3.15 -10.99 0.61
C LEU A 169 -1.80 -10.57 0.04
N ILE A 170 -1.37 -11.20 -1.07
CA ILE A 170 -0.22 -10.74 -1.83
C ILE A 170 -0.67 -9.77 -2.91
N VAL A 171 -0.03 -8.62 -2.99
CA VAL A 171 -0.31 -7.61 -4.01
C VAL A 171 0.92 -7.27 -4.84
N GLU A 172 0.69 -6.76 -6.05
CA GLU A 172 1.70 -6.19 -6.93
C GLU A 172 1.06 -5.09 -7.78
N ASP A 173 1.83 -4.17 -8.32
CA ASP A 173 1.31 -3.15 -9.23
C ASP A 173 0.88 -3.78 -10.56
N THR A 174 1.72 -4.60 -11.17
CA THR A 174 1.44 -5.29 -12.45
C THR A 174 1.97 -6.71 -12.45
N SER A 175 1.30 -7.61 -13.11
CA SER A 175 1.78 -8.97 -13.33
C SER A 175 2.15 -9.19 -14.80
N THR A 176 3.36 -9.73 -15.01
CA THR A 176 3.80 -10.28 -16.29
C THR A 176 3.84 -11.81 -16.20
N THR A 177 4.90 -12.34 -15.66
CA THR A 177 5.11 -13.79 -15.50
C THR A 177 4.64 -14.33 -14.15
N GLY A 178 4.18 -13.47 -13.24
CA GLY A 178 3.81 -13.85 -11.87
C GLY A 178 4.98 -14.18 -10.95
N ALA A 179 6.23 -14.03 -11.39
CA ALA A 179 7.40 -14.45 -10.59
C ALA A 179 7.52 -13.68 -9.27
N SER A 180 7.37 -12.35 -9.31
CA SER A 180 7.47 -11.51 -8.09
C SER A 180 6.40 -11.83 -7.05
N PRO A 181 5.10 -11.88 -7.40
CA PRO A 181 4.07 -12.29 -6.44
C PRO A 181 4.25 -13.73 -5.91
N LEU A 182 4.70 -14.68 -6.75
CA LEU A 182 4.97 -16.05 -6.29
C LEU A 182 6.14 -16.10 -5.30
N GLU A 183 7.20 -15.32 -5.56
CA GLU A 183 8.32 -15.19 -4.63
C GLU A 183 7.86 -14.59 -3.28
N ALA A 184 6.99 -13.58 -3.33
CA ALA A 184 6.41 -12.97 -2.13
C ALA A 184 5.50 -13.95 -1.38
N ALA A 185 4.67 -14.72 -2.09
CA ALA A 185 3.80 -15.74 -1.51
C ALA A 185 4.62 -16.82 -0.78
N THR A 186 5.68 -17.34 -1.43
CA THR A 186 6.59 -18.31 -0.82
C THR A 186 7.22 -17.76 0.46
N ALA A 187 7.76 -16.54 0.42
CA ALA A 187 8.37 -15.93 1.60
C ALA A 187 7.36 -15.70 2.74
N ALA A 188 6.11 -15.35 2.43
CA ALA A 188 5.06 -15.20 3.43
C ALA A 188 4.67 -16.55 4.05
N GLN A 189 4.56 -17.61 3.25
CA GLN A 189 4.30 -18.98 3.72
C GLN A 189 5.44 -19.51 4.60
N GLU A 190 6.70 -19.29 4.20
CA GLU A 190 7.88 -19.62 5.01
C GLU A 190 7.90 -18.87 6.36
N ALA A 191 7.36 -17.64 6.39
CA ALA A 191 7.18 -16.87 7.63
C ALA A 191 5.99 -17.38 8.49
N GLY A 192 5.24 -18.38 8.01
CA GLY A 192 4.13 -19.02 8.72
C GLY A 192 2.78 -18.34 8.49
N ALA A 193 2.61 -17.57 7.43
CA ALA A 193 1.32 -16.99 7.03
C ALA A 193 0.56 -17.93 6.09
N THR A 194 -0.76 -17.75 6.00
CA THR A 194 -1.63 -18.36 4.98
C THR A 194 -1.91 -17.33 3.90
N VAL A 195 -1.43 -17.55 2.68
CA VAL A 195 -1.72 -16.69 1.54
C VAL A 195 -3.11 -17.02 1.00
N VAL A 196 -4.01 -16.03 0.98
CA VAL A 196 -5.41 -16.23 0.55
C VAL A 196 -5.59 -16.01 -0.94
N ALA A 197 -4.88 -15.06 -1.53
CA ALA A 197 -4.91 -14.75 -2.95
C ALA A 197 -3.72 -13.88 -3.37
N VAL A 198 -3.59 -13.70 -4.69
CA VAL A 198 -2.76 -12.66 -5.31
C VAL A 198 -3.68 -11.65 -5.99
N ALA A 199 -3.42 -10.35 -5.82
CA ALA A 199 -4.17 -9.29 -6.49
C ALA A 199 -3.24 -8.25 -7.10
N THR A 200 -3.55 -7.80 -8.34
CA THR A 200 -2.76 -6.79 -9.07
C THR A 200 -3.64 -5.69 -9.63
N ILE A 201 -3.07 -4.51 -9.89
CA ILE A 201 -3.80 -3.45 -10.58
C ILE A 201 -3.98 -3.82 -12.05
N ALA A 202 -2.93 -4.31 -12.71
CA ALA A 202 -3.01 -4.71 -14.12
C ALA A 202 -2.43 -6.10 -14.36
N ASP A 203 -3.15 -6.89 -15.17
CA ASP A 203 -2.65 -8.14 -15.73
C ASP A 203 -2.21 -7.94 -17.19
N ARG A 204 -0.97 -8.31 -17.48
CA ARG A 204 -0.39 -8.22 -18.84
C ARG A 204 -0.65 -9.47 -19.70
N ALA A 205 -1.50 -10.39 -19.25
CA ALA A 205 -1.92 -11.59 -19.97
C ALA A 205 -0.73 -12.44 -20.52
N THR A 206 0.35 -12.55 -19.75
CA THR A 206 1.57 -13.28 -20.15
C THR A 206 1.77 -14.57 -19.35
N GLY A 207 0.66 -15.20 -18.90
CA GLY A 207 0.67 -16.52 -18.26
C GLY A 207 0.83 -16.48 -16.74
N ALA A 208 0.59 -15.33 -16.09
CA ALA A 208 0.68 -15.24 -14.63
C ALA A 208 -0.45 -16.01 -13.95
N GLY A 209 -1.67 -15.93 -14.50
CA GLY A 209 -2.85 -16.59 -13.94
C GLY A 209 -2.70 -18.11 -13.86
N GLU A 210 -2.17 -18.73 -14.91
CA GLU A 210 -1.90 -20.18 -14.94
C GLU A 210 -0.90 -20.57 -13.85
N LYS A 211 0.19 -19.82 -13.68
CA LYS A 211 1.19 -20.08 -12.64
C LYS A 211 0.65 -19.92 -11.23
N PHE A 212 -0.23 -18.94 -11.00
CA PHE A 212 -0.88 -18.81 -9.69
C PHE A 212 -1.82 -19.98 -9.44
N ALA A 213 -2.58 -20.44 -10.45
CA ALA A 213 -3.43 -21.63 -10.33
C ALA A 213 -2.62 -22.91 -10.07
N GLU A 214 -1.48 -23.09 -10.75
CA GLU A 214 -0.55 -24.19 -10.49
C GLU A 214 0.00 -24.17 -9.06
N ALA A 215 0.20 -22.97 -8.50
CA ALA A 215 0.61 -22.78 -7.10
C ALA A 215 -0.56 -22.89 -6.10
N GLY A 216 -1.80 -23.16 -6.56
CA GLY A 216 -2.98 -23.22 -5.71
C GLY A 216 -3.44 -21.87 -5.17
N LEU A 217 -3.09 -20.77 -5.82
CA LEU A 217 -3.41 -19.40 -5.41
C LEU A 217 -4.51 -18.81 -6.31
N ALA A 218 -5.55 -18.26 -5.70
CA ALA A 218 -6.53 -17.45 -6.41
C ALA A 218 -5.86 -16.17 -6.94
N TYR A 219 -6.26 -15.72 -8.14
CA TYR A 219 -5.71 -14.52 -8.76
C TYR A 219 -6.81 -13.54 -9.16
N ARG A 220 -6.58 -12.26 -8.89
CA ARG A 220 -7.48 -11.16 -9.25
C ARG A 220 -6.70 -9.99 -9.82
N HIS A 221 -7.31 -9.25 -10.71
CA HIS A 221 -6.75 -8.01 -11.25
C HIS A 221 -7.85 -6.98 -11.49
N VAL A 222 -7.48 -5.70 -11.36
CA VAL A 222 -8.42 -4.59 -11.61
C VAL A 222 -8.63 -4.40 -13.10
N PHE A 223 -7.53 -4.35 -13.89
CA PHE A 223 -7.56 -4.08 -15.33
C PHE A 223 -6.85 -5.17 -16.13
N SER A 224 -7.51 -5.61 -17.19
CA SER A 224 -6.92 -6.43 -18.25
C SER A 224 -6.25 -5.56 -19.32
N LEU A 225 -5.50 -6.16 -20.25
CA LEU A 225 -4.97 -5.45 -21.44
C LEU A 225 -6.08 -4.87 -22.31
N ILE A 226 -7.24 -5.54 -22.38
CA ILE A 226 -8.42 -5.04 -23.11
C ILE A 226 -8.91 -3.72 -22.50
N ASP A 227 -9.06 -3.67 -21.17
CA ASP A 227 -9.46 -2.45 -20.47
C ASP A 227 -8.50 -1.30 -20.71
N LEU A 228 -7.20 -1.61 -20.81
CA LEU A 228 -6.15 -0.64 -21.06
C LEU A 228 -6.04 -0.22 -22.53
N GLY A 229 -6.73 -0.92 -23.45
CA GLY A 229 -6.63 -0.66 -24.91
C GLY A 229 -5.30 -1.13 -25.51
N LEU A 230 -4.70 -2.19 -24.95
CA LEU A 230 -3.38 -2.72 -25.32
C LEU A 230 -3.43 -4.16 -25.87
N ALA A 231 -4.64 -4.71 -26.08
CA ALA A 231 -4.88 -6.04 -26.65
C ALA A 231 -5.22 -5.94 -28.13
#